data_add63042f5b794f4246abaea4b084b67
#
_entry.id   add63042f5b794f4246abaea4b084b67
#
_cell.length_a   1.000
_cell.length_b   1.000
_cell.length_c   1.000
_cell.angle_alpha   90.00
_cell.angle_beta   90.00
_cell.angle_gamma   90.00
#
_symmetry.space_group_name_H-M   'P 1'
#
loop_
_entity.id
_entity.type
_entity.pdbx_description
1 polymer ?
#
loop_
_entity_poly.entity_id
_entity_poly.type
_entity_poly.pdbx_seq_one_letter_code
_entity_poly.pdbx_strand_id
1 'polypeptide(L)'
;TRDWSSDVCSSDLLDGMAFYGELSEINPDDIAQIDVLKDASSAAIYGAKAAAGVIIITTKKGKEGKPVINVGANLSVSRKSDYRDYFDAAGYLKFHQDWRKMYYTYGQGEDGLYDYYQAKDGSGNLLYPAGYYDDPRTLTEAEQKAWASNIGVSGIGLSESESMLGLFARRLEFNNSPMMMENFLNGRMVDWNDATFRTGFNQDYNASISGATERVNYYFSLGYINNEGAVQGNEYNAFRSNMKINAKITDWLEVGANVNFQDRSD
;
A
#
# COMPACT_ATOMS: atom_id res chain seq x y z
N THR A 1 -1.22 13.84 -15.18
CA THR A 1 -0.59 12.54 -14.95
C THR A 1 0.55 12.41 -15.93
N ARG A 2 1.79 12.56 -15.46
CA ARG A 2 2.97 12.25 -16.28
C ARG A 2 3.04 10.73 -16.38
N ASP A 3 2.90 10.24 -17.57
CA ASP A 3 3.13 8.85 -17.91
C ASP A 3 4.65 8.61 -17.85
N TRP A 4 5.11 7.94 -16.82
CA TRP A 4 6.52 7.59 -16.63
C TRP A 4 6.95 6.42 -17.54
N SER A 5 6.03 5.83 -18.28
CA SER A 5 6.30 4.70 -19.16
C SER A 5 6.98 5.07 -20.49
N SER A 6 7.00 6.36 -20.85
CA SER A 6 7.51 6.81 -22.15
C SER A 6 8.97 7.28 -22.15
N ASP A 7 9.62 7.41 -20.99
CA ASP A 7 10.97 7.98 -20.89
C ASP A 7 12.12 6.98 -20.65
N VAL A 8 11.82 5.67 -20.66
CA VAL A 8 12.88 4.66 -20.59
C VAL A 8 13.40 4.39 -22.00
N CYS A 9 14.30 5.24 -22.46
CA CYS A 9 15.12 5.01 -23.65
C CYS A 9 16.26 4.01 -23.34
N SER A 10 15.96 2.88 -22.72
CA SER A 10 16.88 1.75 -22.69
C SER A 10 16.53 0.84 -23.87
N SER A 11 17.53 0.44 -24.63
CA SER A 11 17.35 -0.59 -25.67
C SER A 11 17.47 -1.93 -24.98
N ASP A 12 16.36 -2.43 -24.45
CA ASP A 12 16.33 -3.74 -23.85
C ASP A 12 16.29 -4.80 -24.94
N LEU A 13 17.15 -5.77 -24.83
CA LEU A 13 17.25 -6.89 -25.76
C LEU A 13 16.90 -8.19 -25.04
N LEU A 14 15.92 -8.91 -25.57
CA LEU A 14 15.59 -10.24 -25.13
C LEU A 14 16.04 -11.24 -26.19
N ASP A 15 17.00 -12.10 -25.84
CA ASP A 15 17.62 -13.08 -26.74
C ASP A 15 18.14 -12.47 -28.05
N GLY A 16 18.63 -11.23 -28.02
CA GLY A 16 19.18 -10.51 -29.15
C GLY A 16 18.15 -9.73 -29.99
N MET A 17 16.87 -9.79 -29.65
CA MET A 17 15.81 -9.00 -30.29
C MET A 17 15.40 -7.83 -29.40
N ALA A 18 15.05 -6.69 -30.02
CA ALA A 18 14.54 -5.54 -29.27
C ALA A 18 13.25 -5.91 -28.50
N PHE A 19 13.27 -5.66 -27.20
CA PHE A 19 12.14 -5.90 -26.32
C PHE A 19 11.47 -4.55 -26.01
N TYR A 20 10.17 -4.45 -26.23
CA TYR A 20 9.38 -3.24 -26.04
C TYR A 20 8.41 -3.33 -24.87
N GLY A 21 8.42 -4.45 -24.14
CA GLY A 21 7.62 -4.65 -22.93
C GLY A 21 8.34 -4.17 -21.66
N GLU A 22 7.67 -4.28 -20.54
CA GLU A 22 8.29 -4.05 -19.24
C GLU A 22 9.14 -5.25 -18.81
N LEU A 23 10.29 -5.00 -18.17
CA LEU A 23 11.14 -6.08 -17.64
C LEU A 23 10.43 -6.98 -16.64
N SER A 24 9.41 -6.47 -15.96
CA SER A 24 8.52 -7.21 -15.07
C SER A 24 7.70 -8.30 -15.78
N GLU A 25 7.56 -8.20 -17.09
CA GLU A 25 6.85 -9.19 -17.91
C GLU A 25 7.67 -10.48 -18.12
N ILE A 26 8.99 -10.38 -17.99
CA ILE A 26 9.86 -11.53 -18.15
C ILE A 26 9.89 -12.32 -16.85
N ASN A 27 9.62 -13.63 -16.92
CA ASN A 27 9.72 -14.48 -15.74
C ASN A 27 11.21 -14.57 -15.31
N PRO A 28 11.56 -14.15 -14.09
CA PRO A 28 12.94 -14.23 -13.60
C PRO A 28 13.51 -15.65 -13.65
N ASP A 29 12.67 -16.67 -13.48
CA ASP A 29 13.06 -18.07 -13.53
C ASP A 29 13.48 -18.54 -14.92
N ASP A 30 13.12 -17.80 -15.98
CA ASP A 30 13.53 -18.10 -17.35
C ASP A 30 14.86 -17.44 -17.73
N ILE A 31 15.36 -16.53 -16.92
CA ILE A 31 16.57 -15.77 -17.20
C ILE A 31 17.81 -16.62 -16.89
N ALA A 32 18.71 -16.72 -17.85
CA ALA A 32 20.02 -17.32 -17.68
C ALA A 32 21.09 -16.28 -17.32
N GLN A 33 21.03 -15.09 -17.95
CA GLN A 33 22.02 -14.03 -17.78
C GLN A 33 21.42 -12.66 -18.11
N ILE A 34 21.87 -11.64 -17.40
CA ILE A 34 21.59 -10.23 -17.68
C ILE A 34 22.93 -9.53 -17.83
N ASP A 35 23.17 -8.90 -18.98
CA ASP A 35 24.33 -8.08 -19.25
C ASP A 35 23.90 -6.62 -19.42
N VAL A 36 24.64 -5.72 -18.80
CA VAL A 36 24.37 -4.27 -18.89
C VAL A 36 25.56 -3.58 -19.58
N LEU A 37 25.32 -3.11 -20.78
CA LEU A 37 26.33 -2.37 -21.55
C LEU A 37 26.18 -0.89 -21.26
N LYS A 38 27.14 -0.32 -20.53
CA LYS A 38 27.18 1.11 -20.18
C LYS A 38 28.18 1.90 -21.03
N ASP A 39 29.08 1.21 -21.72
CA ASP A 39 30.13 1.84 -22.52
C ASP A 39 29.64 2.18 -23.92
N ALA A 40 29.88 3.39 -24.34
CA ALA A 40 29.51 3.89 -25.68
C ALA A 40 30.04 3.01 -26.82
N SER A 41 31.22 2.40 -26.66
CA SER A 41 31.81 1.50 -27.66
C SER A 41 31.05 0.20 -27.80
N SER A 42 30.61 -0.38 -26.68
CA SER A 42 29.85 -1.64 -26.65
C SER A 42 28.39 -1.42 -27.09
N ALA A 43 27.84 -0.24 -26.79
CA ALA A 43 26.49 0.12 -27.15
C ALA A 43 26.34 0.59 -28.61
N ALA A 44 27.44 1.01 -29.26
CA ALA A 44 27.41 1.58 -30.62
C ALA A 44 26.79 0.65 -31.68
N ILE A 45 26.92 -0.66 -31.52
CA ILE A 45 26.35 -1.64 -32.45
C ILE A 45 24.81 -1.68 -32.44
N TYR A 46 24.18 -1.11 -31.38
CA TYR A 46 22.73 -1.05 -31.22
C TYR A 46 22.12 0.29 -31.61
N GLY A 47 22.95 1.20 -32.14
CA GLY A 47 22.52 2.49 -32.69
C GLY A 47 22.18 3.56 -31.67
N ALA A 48 21.49 4.62 -32.11
CA ALA A 48 21.22 5.81 -31.31
C ALA A 48 20.38 5.56 -30.05
N LYS A 49 19.55 4.53 -30.05
CA LYS A 49 18.73 4.14 -28.88
C LYS A 49 19.57 3.62 -27.71
N ALA A 50 20.78 3.18 -27.98
CA ALA A 50 21.71 2.66 -26.97
C ALA A 50 22.48 3.75 -26.20
N ALA A 51 22.20 5.03 -26.45
CA ALA A 51 22.93 6.15 -25.81
C ALA A 51 22.78 6.17 -24.26
N ALA A 52 21.69 5.64 -23.73
CA ALA A 52 21.45 5.51 -22.29
C ALA A 52 21.97 4.17 -21.70
N GLY A 53 22.49 3.29 -22.53
CA GLY A 53 22.91 1.93 -22.19
C GLY A 53 21.99 0.89 -22.82
N VAL A 54 22.43 -0.39 -22.77
CA VAL A 54 21.69 -1.55 -23.28
C VAL A 54 21.63 -2.61 -22.22
N ILE A 55 20.45 -3.13 -21.96
CA ILE A 55 20.25 -4.31 -21.11
C ILE A 55 20.00 -5.51 -22.02
N ILE A 56 20.86 -6.51 -21.93
CA ILE A 56 20.74 -7.76 -22.71
C ILE A 56 20.29 -8.86 -21.76
N ILE A 57 19.10 -9.38 -22.00
CA ILE A 57 18.55 -10.50 -21.25
C ILE A 57 18.64 -11.74 -22.11
N THR A 58 19.33 -12.74 -21.60
CA THR A 58 19.44 -14.05 -22.24
C THR A 58 18.62 -15.06 -21.47
N THR A 59 17.68 -15.70 -22.14
CA THR A 59 16.86 -16.76 -21.53
C THR A 59 17.58 -18.10 -21.52
N LYS A 60 17.14 -18.98 -20.62
CA LYS A 60 17.65 -20.33 -20.48
C LYS A 60 17.50 -21.11 -21.79
N LYS A 61 18.42 -22.02 -22.02
CA LYS A 61 18.43 -22.95 -23.17
C LYS A 61 18.57 -24.39 -22.67
N GLY A 62 18.11 -25.32 -23.43
CA GLY A 62 18.36 -26.73 -23.17
C GLY A 62 19.86 -27.08 -23.26
N LYS A 63 20.27 -28.04 -22.48
CA LYS A 63 21.63 -28.63 -22.57
C LYS A 63 21.51 -30.06 -23.10
N GLU A 64 22.52 -30.48 -23.82
CA GLU A 64 22.59 -31.86 -24.32
C GLU A 64 22.54 -32.85 -23.17
N GLY A 65 21.76 -33.92 -23.35
CA GLY A 65 21.58 -34.95 -22.35
C GLY A 65 20.11 -35.27 -22.09
N LYS A 66 19.83 -35.77 -20.89
CA LYS A 66 18.45 -36.08 -20.50
C LYS A 66 17.66 -34.77 -20.30
N PRO A 67 16.38 -34.75 -20.68
CA PRO A 67 15.52 -33.58 -20.37
C PRO A 67 15.53 -33.24 -18.88
N VAL A 68 15.63 -31.95 -18.59
CA VAL A 68 15.58 -31.41 -17.22
C VAL A 68 14.22 -30.78 -17.01
N ILE A 69 13.53 -31.26 -15.99
CA ILE A 69 12.25 -30.69 -15.54
C ILE A 69 12.48 -29.99 -14.20
N ASN A 70 12.08 -28.73 -14.10
CA ASN A 70 12.08 -27.98 -12.86
C ASN A 70 10.66 -27.58 -12.53
N VAL A 71 10.29 -27.71 -11.26
CA VAL A 71 9.01 -27.24 -10.71
C VAL A 71 9.32 -26.49 -9.42
N GLY A 72 8.82 -25.29 -9.32
CA GLY A 72 8.97 -24.44 -8.15
C GLY A 72 7.63 -23.93 -7.66
N ALA A 73 7.54 -23.70 -6.36
CA ALA A 73 6.43 -23.03 -5.72
C ALA A 73 6.96 -22.15 -4.60
N ASN A 74 6.65 -20.85 -4.63
CA ASN A 74 6.94 -19.91 -3.58
C ASN A 74 5.62 -19.43 -2.99
N LEU A 75 5.49 -19.58 -1.67
CA LEU A 75 4.33 -19.14 -0.91
C LEU A 75 4.80 -18.17 0.15
N SER A 76 4.16 -16.99 0.22
CA SER A 76 4.48 -16.01 1.24
C SER A 76 3.24 -15.24 1.69
N VAL A 77 3.37 -14.57 2.82
CA VAL A 77 2.30 -13.79 3.42
C VAL A 77 2.77 -12.36 3.56
N SER A 78 1.99 -11.43 3.00
CA SER A 78 2.19 -10.00 3.15
C SER A 78 1.24 -9.48 4.23
N ARG A 79 1.78 -8.81 5.23
CA ARG A 79 0.97 -8.16 6.27
C ARG A 79 1.55 -6.80 6.62
N LYS A 80 0.70 -5.93 7.12
CA LYS A 80 1.13 -4.68 7.71
C LYS A 80 2.19 -4.97 8.78
N SER A 81 3.28 -4.26 8.75
CA SER A 81 4.20 -4.22 9.89
C SER A 81 3.56 -3.35 10.96
N ASP A 82 3.29 -3.93 12.14
CA ASP A 82 2.76 -3.19 13.29
C ASP A 82 3.86 -2.27 13.84
N TYR A 83 3.95 -1.12 13.19
CA TYR A 83 5.01 -0.15 13.51
C TYR A 83 4.56 0.88 14.54
N ARG A 84 3.25 1.10 14.68
CA ARG A 84 2.64 2.03 15.64
C ARG A 84 1.27 1.54 16.06
N ASP A 85 0.98 1.67 17.34
CA ASP A 85 -0.37 1.52 17.84
C ASP A 85 -1.20 2.73 17.40
N TYR A 86 -2.38 2.47 16.90
CA TYR A 86 -3.37 3.47 16.56
C TYR A 86 -4.46 3.45 17.61
N PHE A 87 -5.06 4.60 17.85
CA PHE A 87 -6.24 4.65 18.70
C PHE A 87 -7.39 3.90 18.03
N ASP A 88 -8.01 3.02 18.79
CA ASP A 88 -9.36 2.58 18.47
C ASP A 88 -10.35 3.74 18.68
N ALA A 89 -11.61 3.50 18.43
CA ALA A 89 -12.64 4.49 18.55
C ALA A 89 -12.78 5.09 19.95
N ALA A 90 -12.63 4.29 20.98
CA ALA A 90 -12.70 4.73 22.37
C ALA A 90 -11.46 5.56 22.74
N GLY A 91 -10.29 5.11 22.32
CA GLY A 91 -9.02 5.80 22.50
C GLY A 91 -9.01 7.16 21.79
N TYR A 92 -9.57 7.22 20.55
CA TYR A 92 -9.70 8.47 19.81
C TYR A 92 -10.63 9.46 20.51
N LEU A 93 -11.78 8.99 21.02
CA LEU A 93 -12.71 9.82 21.80
C LEU A 93 -12.04 10.36 23.06
N LYS A 94 -11.37 9.48 23.80
CA LYS A 94 -10.63 9.85 25.00
C LYS A 94 -9.52 10.85 24.69
N PHE A 95 -8.75 10.65 23.61
CA PHE A 95 -7.74 11.58 23.15
C PHE A 95 -8.33 12.98 22.90
N HIS A 96 -9.48 13.08 22.22
CA HIS A 96 -10.17 14.35 21.99
C HIS A 96 -10.63 15.01 23.27
N GLN A 97 -11.20 14.24 24.22
CA GLN A 97 -11.58 14.76 25.52
C GLN A 97 -10.36 15.31 26.30
N ASP A 98 -9.30 14.52 26.37
CA ASP A 98 -8.08 14.89 27.11
C ASP A 98 -7.42 16.12 26.46
N TRP A 99 -7.37 16.15 25.11
CA TRP A 99 -6.84 17.30 24.37
C TRP A 99 -7.66 18.58 24.61
N ARG A 100 -9.01 18.49 24.63
CA ARG A 100 -9.87 19.64 24.94
C ARG A 100 -9.72 20.09 26.39
N LYS A 101 -9.68 19.15 27.30
CA LYS A 101 -9.42 19.48 28.72
C LYS A 101 -8.08 20.21 28.88
N MET A 102 -7.04 19.71 28.24
CA MET A 102 -5.70 20.29 28.31
C MET A 102 -5.63 21.66 27.63
N TYR A 103 -6.19 21.81 26.44
CA TYR A 103 -6.14 23.06 25.68
C TYR A 103 -6.80 24.22 26.39
N TYR A 104 -7.91 23.99 27.11
CA TYR A 104 -8.65 25.02 27.79
C TYR A 104 -8.37 25.15 29.29
N THR A 105 -7.59 24.23 29.84
CA THR A 105 -7.24 24.26 31.27
C THR A 105 -5.75 24.52 31.51
N TYR A 106 -4.95 24.53 30.44
CA TYR A 106 -3.53 24.85 30.53
C TYR A 106 -3.33 26.35 30.30
N GLY A 107 -2.75 27.02 31.25
CA GLY A 107 -2.38 28.42 31.16
C GLY A 107 -1.06 28.70 31.86
N GLN A 108 -0.49 29.86 31.60
CA GLN A 108 0.70 30.32 32.29
C GLN A 108 0.27 30.92 33.62
N GLY A 109 0.79 30.38 34.73
CA GLY A 109 0.59 30.92 36.06
C GLY A 109 1.27 32.29 36.23
N GLU A 110 1.03 32.94 37.37
CA GLU A 110 1.65 34.24 37.69
C GLU A 110 3.19 34.14 37.78
N ASP A 111 3.72 32.95 38.00
CA ASP A 111 5.15 32.64 38.02
C ASP A 111 5.75 32.41 36.62
N GLY A 112 4.93 32.53 35.58
CA GLY A 112 5.35 32.30 34.19
C GLY A 112 5.49 30.82 33.78
N LEU A 113 5.22 29.87 34.66
CA LEU A 113 5.23 28.46 34.37
C LEU A 113 3.88 27.98 33.86
N TYR A 114 3.89 27.04 32.94
CA TYR A 114 2.66 26.38 32.49
C TYR A 114 2.25 25.35 33.53
N ASP A 115 1.10 25.62 34.17
CA ASP A 115 0.51 24.70 35.14
C ASP A 115 -0.95 24.45 34.78
N TYR A 116 -1.58 23.50 35.47
CA TYR A 116 -3.01 23.24 35.38
C TYR A 116 -3.79 24.50 35.85
N TYR A 117 -3.96 25.42 34.92
CA TYR A 117 -4.66 26.68 35.18
C TYR A 117 -6.11 26.51 34.73
N GLN A 118 -7.03 26.64 35.70
CA GLN A 118 -8.45 26.77 35.36
C GLN A 118 -8.67 28.15 34.79
N ALA A 119 -8.68 28.26 33.45
CA ALA A 119 -8.92 29.53 32.80
C ALA A 119 -10.20 30.16 33.31
N LYS A 120 -10.11 31.41 33.74
CA LYS A 120 -11.24 32.20 34.29
C LYS A 120 -11.55 33.36 33.34
N ASP A 121 -12.84 33.76 33.29
CA ASP A 121 -13.24 34.97 32.62
C ASP A 121 -12.82 36.23 33.44
N GLY A 122 -13.04 37.41 32.88
CA GLY A 122 -12.73 38.67 33.56
C GLY A 122 -13.51 38.91 34.86
N SER A 123 -14.50 38.09 35.17
CA SER A 123 -15.31 38.12 36.42
C SER A 123 -14.86 37.04 37.41
N GLY A 124 -13.83 36.24 37.06
CA GLY A 124 -13.29 35.20 37.93
C GLY A 124 -14.03 33.86 37.85
N ASN A 125 -15.00 33.70 36.95
CA ASN A 125 -15.68 32.43 36.74
C ASN A 125 -14.84 31.49 35.86
N LEU A 126 -14.90 30.20 36.15
CA LEU A 126 -14.24 29.20 35.31
C LEU A 126 -14.79 29.23 33.89
N LEU A 127 -13.91 29.37 32.89
CA LEU A 127 -14.27 29.33 31.46
C LEU A 127 -14.90 27.98 31.08
N TYR A 128 -14.36 26.92 31.65
CA TYR A 128 -14.86 25.55 31.47
C TYR A 128 -14.88 24.86 32.85
N PRO A 129 -16.02 24.80 33.51
CA PRO A 129 -16.13 24.16 34.81
C PRO A 129 -15.74 22.66 34.73
N ALA A 130 -15.38 22.13 35.90
CA ALA A 130 -15.05 20.72 36.03
C ALA A 130 -16.15 19.84 35.41
N GLY A 131 -15.74 18.82 34.62
CA GLY A 131 -16.67 17.90 33.98
C GLY A 131 -17.29 18.41 32.66
N TYR A 132 -17.02 19.62 32.19
CA TYR A 132 -17.61 20.14 30.94
C TYR A 132 -17.45 19.24 29.73
N TYR A 133 -16.31 18.56 29.63
CA TYR A 133 -15.98 17.60 28.56
C TYR A 133 -16.17 16.12 28.95
N ASP A 134 -16.86 15.86 30.07
CA ASP A 134 -17.13 14.47 30.45
C ASP A 134 -18.18 13.85 29.52
N ASP A 135 -18.05 12.53 29.32
CA ASP A 135 -19.00 11.79 28.51
C ASP A 135 -20.33 11.63 29.26
N PRO A 136 -21.44 12.18 28.75
CA PRO A 136 -22.72 12.11 29.44
C PRO A 136 -23.24 10.68 29.62
N ARG A 137 -22.74 9.71 28.84
CA ARG A 137 -23.09 8.28 28.98
C ARG A 137 -22.55 7.66 30.28
N THR A 138 -21.55 8.27 30.87
CA THR A 138 -20.93 7.81 32.13
C THR A 138 -21.53 8.48 33.37
N LEU A 139 -22.43 9.45 33.19
CA LEU A 139 -23.03 10.25 34.25
C LEU A 139 -24.42 9.72 34.65
N THR A 140 -24.79 9.91 35.92
CA THR A 140 -26.14 9.67 36.37
C THR A 140 -27.12 10.71 35.79
N GLU A 141 -28.43 10.43 35.81
CA GLU A 141 -29.44 11.34 35.24
C GLU A 141 -29.41 12.75 35.87
N ALA A 142 -29.16 12.83 37.18
CA ALA A 142 -29.04 14.10 37.89
C ALA A 142 -27.77 14.86 37.44
N GLU A 143 -26.65 14.16 37.30
CA GLU A 143 -25.40 14.74 36.81
C GLU A 143 -25.50 15.16 35.35
N GLN A 144 -26.21 14.41 34.51
CA GLN A 144 -26.46 14.78 33.11
C GLN A 144 -27.23 16.12 33.01
N LYS A 145 -28.24 16.35 33.86
CA LYS A 145 -28.97 17.62 33.89
C LYS A 145 -28.08 18.78 34.30
N ALA A 146 -27.27 18.60 35.34
CA ALA A 146 -26.32 19.59 35.79
C ALA A 146 -25.26 19.87 34.71
N TRP A 147 -24.75 18.80 34.07
CA TRP A 147 -23.80 18.89 32.97
C TRP A 147 -24.37 19.63 31.75
N ALA A 148 -25.63 19.35 31.37
CA ALA A 148 -26.28 20.01 30.24
C ALA A 148 -26.53 21.50 30.47
N SER A 149 -26.83 21.91 31.72
CA SER A 149 -27.05 23.31 32.07
C SER A 149 -25.76 24.12 32.18
N ASN A 150 -24.60 23.44 32.22
CA ASN A 150 -23.30 24.08 32.24
C ASN A 150 -22.87 24.47 30.81
N ILE A 151 -23.10 25.73 30.44
CA ILE A 151 -22.80 26.21 29.08
C ILE A 151 -21.37 26.75 28.90
N GLY A 152 -20.61 26.90 29.97
CA GLY A 152 -19.27 27.52 29.93
C GLY A 152 -19.25 28.86 29.19
N VAL A 153 -18.08 29.34 28.82
CA VAL A 153 -17.93 30.59 28.02
C VAL A 153 -18.31 30.39 26.55
N SER A 154 -18.32 29.18 26.06
CA SER A 154 -18.69 28.92 24.66
C SER A 154 -20.17 29.22 24.37
N GLY A 155 -21.00 29.30 25.39
CA GLY A 155 -22.45 29.45 25.25
C GLY A 155 -23.13 28.23 24.64
N ILE A 156 -22.41 27.09 24.52
CA ILE A 156 -22.94 25.89 23.92
C ILE A 156 -23.81 25.15 24.92
N GLY A 157 -25.11 25.35 24.80
CA GLY A 157 -26.16 24.68 25.58
C GLY A 157 -26.94 23.66 24.76
N LEU A 158 -27.76 22.87 25.45
CA LEU A 158 -28.65 21.91 24.84
C LEU A 158 -29.78 22.64 24.09
N SER A 159 -29.99 22.33 22.81
CA SER A 159 -31.12 22.80 22.04
C SER A 159 -32.35 21.88 22.22
N GLU A 160 -33.57 22.42 21.97
CA GLU A 160 -34.83 21.69 22.21
C GLU A 160 -34.93 20.34 21.48
N SER A 161 -34.28 20.18 20.33
CA SER A 161 -34.34 18.96 19.50
C SER A 161 -33.07 18.12 19.58
N GLU A 162 -32.12 18.49 20.42
CA GLU A 162 -30.82 17.87 20.48
C GLU A 162 -30.71 16.84 21.61
N SER A 163 -30.02 15.73 21.34
CA SER A 163 -29.70 14.76 22.39
C SER A 163 -28.49 15.20 23.22
N MET A 164 -28.37 14.63 24.44
CA MET A 164 -27.18 14.85 25.28
C MET A 164 -25.89 14.45 24.55
N LEU A 165 -25.96 13.39 23.73
CA LEU A 165 -24.84 12.95 22.91
C LEU A 165 -24.50 13.96 21.81
N GLY A 166 -25.52 14.64 21.25
CA GLY A 166 -25.34 15.71 20.30
C GLY A 166 -24.62 16.92 20.90
N LEU A 167 -25.06 17.33 22.10
CA LEU A 167 -24.38 18.40 22.84
C LEU A 167 -22.91 18.03 23.14
N PHE A 168 -22.67 16.79 23.57
CA PHE A 168 -21.32 16.30 23.82
C PHE A 168 -20.44 16.36 22.56
N ALA A 169 -20.97 15.87 21.44
CA ALA A 169 -20.26 15.91 20.16
C ALA A 169 -19.92 17.35 19.72
N ARG A 170 -20.83 18.31 19.95
CA ARG A 170 -20.56 19.72 19.66
C ARG A 170 -19.50 20.32 20.60
N ARG A 171 -19.48 19.95 21.86
CA ARG A 171 -18.44 20.38 22.80
C ARG A 171 -17.07 19.88 22.39
N LEU A 172 -17.01 18.67 21.79
CA LEU A 172 -15.79 18.10 21.19
C LEU A 172 -15.49 18.66 19.79
N GLU A 173 -16.33 19.56 19.27
CA GLU A 173 -16.23 20.15 17.92
C GLU A 173 -16.33 19.12 16.77
N PHE A 174 -17.01 18.01 16.99
CA PHE A 174 -17.29 17.03 15.94
C PHE A 174 -18.24 17.58 14.86
N ASN A 175 -18.99 18.63 15.18
CA ASN A 175 -19.84 19.35 14.23
C ASN A 175 -19.04 20.07 13.11
N ASN A 176 -17.73 20.20 13.22
CA ASN A 176 -16.86 20.72 12.16
C ASN A 176 -16.78 19.75 10.96
N SER A 177 -17.18 18.49 11.16
CA SER A 177 -17.33 17.49 10.09
C SER A 177 -18.71 16.83 10.19
N PRO A 178 -19.62 17.07 9.24
CA PRO A 178 -20.94 16.45 9.23
C PRO A 178 -20.89 14.93 9.29
N MET A 179 -19.93 14.33 8.59
CA MET A 179 -19.71 12.88 8.59
C MET A 179 -19.27 12.36 9.97
N MET A 180 -18.36 13.07 10.64
CA MET A 180 -17.91 12.69 11.99
C MET A 180 -19.06 12.78 12.98
N MET A 181 -19.85 13.85 12.91
CA MET A 181 -21.02 14.06 13.76
C MET A 181 -22.05 12.95 13.56
N GLU A 182 -22.42 12.65 12.31
CA GLU A 182 -23.38 11.60 12.00
C GLU A 182 -22.89 10.22 12.45
N ASN A 183 -21.65 9.87 12.17
CA ASN A 183 -21.08 8.59 12.56
C ASN A 183 -21.02 8.44 14.09
N PHE A 184 -20.62 9.49 14.79
CA PHE A 184 -20.57 9.49 16.25
C PHE A 184 -21.98 9.29 16.87
N LEU A 185 -22.97 10.04 16.39
CA LEU A 185 -24.35 9.96 16.88
C LEU A 185 -24.99 8.58 16.61
N ASN A 186 -24.65 7.97 15.47
CA ASN A 186 -25.16 6.64 15.09
C ASN A 186 -24.31 5.49 15.65
N GLY A 187 -23.29 5.78 16.45
CA GLY A 187 -22.38 4.75 16.99
C GLY A 187 -21.60 4.01 15.91
N ARG A 188 -21.46 4.61 14.73
CA ARG A 188 -20.68 4.04 13.62
C ARG A 188 -19.21 4.40 13.81
N MET A 189 -18.40 3.40 14.03
CA MET A 189 -16.96 3.54 14.13
C MET A 189 -16.31 2.67 13.07
N VAL A 190 -15.40 3.26 12.31
CA VAL A 190 -14.65 2.55 11.27
C VAL A 190 -13.22 2.39 11.78
N ASP A 191 -12.78 1.15 11.91
CA ASP A 191 -11.36 0.87 12.03
C ASP A 191 -10.71 1.05 10.67
N TRP A 192 -10.01 2.16 10.50
CA TRP A 192 -9.32 2.47 9.25
C TRP A 192 -8.18 1.51 8.94
N ASN A 193 -7.63 0.84 9.97
CA ASN A 193 -6.63 -0.19 9.74
C ASN A 193 -7.26 -1.41 9.06
N ASP A 194 -8.35 -1.91 9.60
CA ASP A 194 -9.07 -3.05 9.01
C ASP A 194 -9.67 -2.71 7.64
N ALA A 195 -10.09 -1.44 7.47
CA ALA A 195 -10.60 -0.96 6.18
C ALA A 195 -9.50 -0.78 5.12
N THR A 196 -8.24 -0.57 5.53
CA THR A 196 -7.14 -0.26 4.61
C THR A 196 -6.20 -1.43 4.42
N PHE A 197 -5.96 -2.20 5.48
CA PHE A 197 -4.95 -3.26 5.48
C PHE A 197 -5.59 -4.64 5.58
N ARG A 198 -4.91 -5.59 4.97
CA ARG A 198 -5.27 -7.00 5.04
C ARG A 198 -4.02 -7.87 5.18
N THR A 199 -4.22 -9.13 5.46
CA THR A 199 -3.19 -10.14 5.27
C THR A 199 -3.35 -10.68 3.86
N GLY A 200 -2.38 -10.39 2.99
CA GLY A 200 -2.35 -10.90 1.63
C GLY A 200 -1.61 -12.23 1.57
N PHE A 201 -2.02 -13.10 0.66
CA PHE A 201 -1.38 -14.39 0.40
C PHE A 201 -0.78 -14.39 -1.00
N ASN A 202 0.55 -14.52 -1.07
CA ASN A 202 1.28 -14.49 -2.33
C ASN A 202 1.63 -15.91 -2.76
N GLN A 203 1.41 -16.20 -4.03
CA GLN A 203 1.63 -17.49 -4.66
C GLN A 203 2.40 -17.28 -5.96
N ASP A 204 3.48 -18.02 -6.13
CA ASP A 204 4.27 -18.03 -7.35
C ASP A 204 4.59 -19.48 -7.68
N TYR A 205 4.06 -19.95 -8.79
CA TYR A 205 4.26 -21.29 -9.29
C TYR A 205 4.98 -21.23 -10.64
N ASN A 206 6.03 -22.01 -10.77
CA ASN A 206 6.75 -22.14 -12.03
C ASN A 206 7.01 -23.60 -12.37
N ALA A 207 6.98 -23.90 -13.65
CA ALA A 207 7.35 -25.19 -14.18
C ALA A 207 8.11 -25.00 -15.48
N SER A 208 9.22 -25.71 -15.68
CA SER A 208 9.95 -25.64 -16.92
C SER A 208 10.48 -27.03 -17.34
N ILE A 209 10.59 -27.23 -18.65
CA ILE A 209 11.25 -28.38 -19.25
C ILE A 209 12.26 -27.88 -20.29
N SER A 210 13.44 -28.42 -20.25
CA SER A 210 14.50 -28.10 -21.21
C SER A 210 15.30 -29.32 -21.60
N GLY A 211 15.83 -29.31 -22.80
CA GLY A 211 16.69 -30.36 -23.28
C GLY A 211 17.29 -30.03 -24.65
N ALA A 212 18.33 -30.74 -25.01
CA ALA A 212 18.91 -30.63 -26.32
C ALA A 212 19.39 -31.98 -26.83
N THR A 213 19.36 -32.13 -28.14
CA THR A 213 20.04 -33.16 -28.92
C THR A 213 21.03 -32.47 -29.84
N GLU A 214 21.81 -33.23 -30.61
CA GLU A 214 22.71 -32.64 -31.60
C GLU A 214 22.02 -31.72 -32.62
N ARG A 215 20.72 -31.89 -32.83
CA ARG A 215 19.94 -31.14 -33.83
C ARG A 215 18.88 -30.24 -33.30
N VAL A 216 18.38 -30.47 -32.09
CA VAL A 216 17.25 -29.68 -31.53
C VAL A 216 17.56 -29.29 -30.12
N ASN A 217 17.39 -27.99 -29.84
CA ASN A 217 17.42 -27.44 -28.49
C ASN A 217 16.05 -26.84 -28.17
N TYR A 218 15.53 -27.14 -27.00
CA TYR A 218 14.23 -26.65 -26.59
C TYR A 218 14.22 -26.22 -25.12
N TYR A 219 13.45 -25.20 -24.85
CA TYR A 219 13.08 -24.72 -23.52
C TYR A 219 11.61 -24.34 -23.54
N PHE A 220 10.87 -24.77 -22.55
CA PHE A 220 9.47 -24.40 -22.34
C PHE A 220 9.27 -24.14 -20.87
N SER A 221 8.57 -23.04 -20.54
CA SER A 221 8.18 -22.70 -19.17
C SER A 221 6.75 -22.20 -19.08
N LEU A 222 6.16 -22.43 -17.91
CA LEU A 222 4.88 -21.90 -17.47
C LEU A 222 5.09 -21.28 -16.08
N GLY A 223 4.53 -20.09 -15.88
CA GLY A 223 4.52 -19.41 -14.59
C GLY A 223 3.14 -18.87 -14.28
N TYR A 224 2.75 -18.97 -13.03
CA TYR A 224 1.57 -18.31 -12.49
C TYR A 224 1.96 -17.60 -11.21
N ILE A 225 1.64 -16.31 -11.13
CA ILE A 225 1.88 -15.50 -9.97
C ILE A 225 0.56 -14.85 -9.54
N ASN A 226 0.28 -14.90 -8.25
CA ASN A 226 -0.80 -14.17 -7.62
C ASN A 226 -0.26 -13.51 -6.36
N ASN A 227 -0.14 -12.19 -6.40
CA ASN A 227 0.36 -11.39 -5.30
C ASN A 227 -0.77 -10.52 -4.74
N GLU A 228 -1.04 -10.70 -3.46
CA GLU A 228 -1.93 -9.84 -2.69
C GLU A 228 -1.10 -8.96 -1.76
N GLY A 229 -1.20 -7.65 -1.94
CA GLY A 229 -0.55 -6.67 -1.06
C GLY A 229 -1.20 -6.59 0.31
N ALA A 230 -0.46 -6.02 1.26
CA ALA A 230 -0.99 -5.73 2.61
C ALA A 230 -2.02 -4.58 2.62
N VAL A 231 -2.16 -3.85 1.52
CA VAL A 231 -3.18 -2.79 1.33
C VAL A 231 -4.31 -3.37 0.48
N GLN A 232 -5.56 -3.13 0.90
CA GLN A 232 -6.73 -3.57 0.13
C GLN A 232 -6.74 -2.91 -1.26
N GLY A 233 -7.08 -3.70 -2.29
CA GLY A 233 -7.09 -3.24 -3.67
C GLY A 233 -5.70 -3.27 -4.34
N ASN A 234 -4.64 -3.69 -3.65
CA ASN A 234 -3.36 -3.93 -4.27
C ASN A 234 -3.21 -5.44 -4.56
N GLU A 235 -3.55 -5.83 -5.77
CA GLU A 235 -3.53 -7.20 -6.27
C GLU A 235 -2.81 -7.23 -7.61
N TYR A 236 -2.05 -8.27 -7.84
CA TYR A 236 -1.39 -8.51 -9.10
C TYR A 236 -1.44 -10.00 -9.40
N ASN A 237 -2.01 -10.36 -10.54
CA ASN A 237 -1.94 -11.72 -11.01
C ASN A 237 -1.51 -11.79 -12.48
N ALA A 238 -0.68 -12.79 -12.79
CA ALA A 238 -0.20 -12.98 -14.13
C ALA A 238 0.03 -14.46 -14.44
N PHE A 239 -0.32 -14.84 -15.64
CA PHE A 239 0.08 -16.10 -16.26
C PHE A 239 1.14 -15.81 -17.32
N ARG A 240 2.22 -16.57 -17.30
CA ARG A 240 3.37 -16.41 -18.19
C ARG A 240 3.70 -17.72 -18.86
N SER A 241 4.06 -17.67 -20.11
CA SER A 241 4.53 -18.84 -20.87
C SER A 241 5.66 -18.41 -21.79
N ASN A 242 6.73 -19.19 -21.81
CA ASN A 242 7.85 -18.99 -22.71
C ASN A 242 8.15 -20.32 -23.42
N MET A 243 8.26 -20.27 -24.74
CA MET A 243 8.65 -21.40 -25.58
C MET A 243 9.79 -20.98 -26.51
N LYS A 244 10.90 -21.68 -26.42
CA LYS A 244 12.05 -21.46 -27.26
C LYS A 244 12.51 -22.79 -27.88
N ILE A 245 12.58 -22.83 -29.18
CA ILE A 245 13.02 -24.00 -29.96
C ILE A 245 14.02 -23.54 -31.00
N ASN A 246 15.17 -24.22 -31.09
CA ASN A 246 16.14 -24.07 -32.16
C ASN A 246 16.40 -25.45 -32.77
N ALA A 247 16.30 -25.54 -34.07
CA ALA A 247 16.48 -26.80 -34.81
C ALA A 247 17.46 -26.63 -35.96
N LYS A 248 18.50 -27.43 -35.98
CA LYS A 248 19.45 -27.54 -37.08
C LYS A 248 18.87 -28.51 -38.09
N ILE A 249 18.24 -27.98 -39.15
CA ILE A 249 17.56 -28.78 -40.19
C ILE A 249 18.59 -29.44 -41.09
N THR A 250 19.61 -28.67 -41.48
CA THR A 250 20.77 -29.16 -42.25
C THR A 250 22.04 -28.53 -41.68
N ASP A 251 23.21 -28.89 -42.20
CA ASP A 251 24.46 -28.28 -41.72
C ASP A 251 24.59 -26.77 -42.02
N TRP A 252 23.82 -26.30 -42.98
CA TRP A 252 23.79 -24.88 -43.37
C TRP A 252 22.52 -24.16 -42.99
N LEU A 253 21.49 -24.84 -42.45
CA LEU A 253 20.19 -24.24 -42.11
C LEU A 253 19.81 -24.52 -40.65
N GLU A 254 19.73 -23.49 -39.86
CA GLU A 254 19.18 -23.51 -38.52
C GLU A 254 17.90 -22.67 -38.48
N VAL A 255 16.88 -23.17 -37.84
CA VAL A 255 15.59 -22.46 -37.64
C VAL A 255 15.31 -22.36 -36.15
N GLY A 256 15.02 -21.16 -35.70
CA GLY A 256 14.66 -20.87 -34.31
C GLY A 256 13.30 -20.19 -34.20
N ALA A 257 12.57 -20.53 -33.16
CA ALA A 257 11.35 -19.82 -32.73
C ALA A 257 11.43 -19.52 -31.25
N ASN A 258 11.07 -18.30 -30.89
CA ASN A 258 10.90 -17.86 -29.51
C ASN A 258 9.54 -17.17 -29.37
N VAL A 259 8.68 -17.73 -28.50
CA VAL A 259 7.33 -17.24 -28.24
C VAL A 259 7.18 -16.97 -26.76
N ASN A 260 6.91 -15.73 -26.41
CA ASN A 260 6.58 -15.30 -25.05
C ASN A 260 5.12 -14.88 -25.04
N PHE A 261 4.39 -15.36 -24.07
CA PHE A 261 2.99 -14.98 -23.83
C PHE A 261 2.81 -14.61 -22.37
N GLN A 262 2.11 -13.51 -22.14
CA GLN A 262 1.72 -13.09 -20.81
C GLN A 262 0.28 -12.57 -20.84
N ASP A 263 -0.48 -12.95 -19.82
CA ASP A 263 -1.78 -12.40 -19.48
C ASP A 263 -1.70 -11.91 -18.03
N ARG A 264 -2.02 -10.64 -17.79
CA ARG A 264 -1.93 -10.02 -16.46
C ARG A 264 -3.18 -9.22 -16.11
N SER A 265 -3.46 -9.13 -14.83
CA SER A 265 -4.48 -8.28 -14.24
C SER A 265 -3.91 -7.60 -12.99
N ASP A 266 -4.11 -6.29 -12.92
CA ASP A 266 -3.69 -5.40 -11.82
C ASP A 266 -4.95 -4.81 -11.14
#